data_5559a739959186812f96e8949760b91e
#
_entry.id   5559a739959186812f96e8949760b91e
#
_cell.length_a   1.000
_cell.length_b   1.000
_cell.length_c   1.000
_cell.angle_alpha   90.00
_cell.angle_beta   90.00
_cell.angle_gamma   90.00
#
_symmetry.space_group_name_H-M   'P 1'
#
loop_
_entity.id
_entity.type
_entity.pdbx_description
1 polymer ?
#
loop_
_entity_poly.entity_id
_entity_poly.type
_entity_poly.pdbx_seq_one_letter_code
_entity_poly.pdbx_strand_id
1 'polypeptide(L)'
;MQKITKAIAFAMALTLIMAMLPAFAAVFHSDVRVKLSIGSGRSFTFTPVGEYTLKEADKGVGTDELTVEAVGSRVSIKLGDKTYTGPSLTLVSKNYGQTTDYIRLKNAEYGTCTYLGNMTFDVYEGSIRAINTLPLEQYLYGVVPHEMSNSFPVEALKSQAVCARGYA
;
A
#
# COMPACT_ATOMS: atom_id res chain seq x y z
N MET A 1 -5.18 63.01 1.40
CA MET A 1 -6.19 61.97 1.57
C MET A 1 -6.18 60.92 0.41
N GLN A 2 -6.20 61.34 -0.86
CA GLN A 2 -6.28 60.46 -2.02
C GLN A 2 -5.11 59.45 -2.19
N LYS A 3 -3.89 59.76 -1.74
CA LYS A 3 -2.74 58.84 -1.76
C LYS A 3 -2.82 57.71 -0.72
N ILE A 4 -3.41 58.00 0.46
CA ILE A 4 -3.58 57.03 1.56
C ILE A 4 -4.68 56.04 1.19
N THR A 5 -5.79 56.49 0.59
CA THR A 5 -6.86 55.59 0.14
C THR A 5 -6.40 54.62 -0.96
N LYS A 6 -5.54 55.08 -1.89
CA LYS A 6 -4.95 54.21 -2.92
C LYS A 6 -3.99 53.18 -2.32
N ALA A 7 -3.21 53.54 -1.32
CA ALA A 7 -2.29 52.60 -0.63
C ALA A 7 -3.06 51.53 0.15
N ILE A 8 -4.16 51.91 0.82
CA ILE A 8 -5.03 50.96 1.55
C ILE A 8 -5.74 50.03 0.58
N ALA A 9 -6.26 50.50 -0.54
CA ALA A 9 -6.91 49.70 -1.55
C ALA A 9 -5.92 48.71 -2.17
N PHE A 10 -4.68 49.11 -2.42
CA PHE A 10 -3.64 48.23 -2.96
C PHE A 10 -3.22 47.17 -1.94
N ALA A 11 -3.07 47.50 -0.67
CA ALA A 11 -2.78 46.55 0.41
C ALA A 11 -3.92 45.52 0.57
N MET A 12 -5.18 45.93 0.52
CA MET A 12 -6.32 45.03 0.59
C MET A 12 -6.41 44.11 -0.64
N ALA A 13 -6.10 44.63 -1.83
CA ALA A 13 -6.05 43.79 -3.05
C ALA A 13 -4.94 42.74 -2.97
N LEU A 14 -3.77 43.11 -2.43
CA LEU A 14 -2.64 42.19 -2.27
C LEU A 14 -2.94 41.07 -1.25
N THR A 15 -3.63 41.40 -0.13
CA THR A 15 -4.05 40.37 0.84
C THR A 15 -5.14 39.45 0.27
N LEU A 16 -6.05 39.98 -0.56
CA LEU A 16 -7.06 39.15 -1.22
C LEU A 16 -6.43 38.18 -2.25
N ILE A 17 -5.40 38.63 -2.97
CA ILE A 17 -4.68 37.79 -3.94
C ILE A 17 -3.90 36.70 -3.21
N MET A 18 -3.26 36.99 -2.08
CA MET A 18 -2.59 35.98 -1.26
C MET A 18 -3.55 34.95 -0.67
N ALA A 19 -4.78 35.34 -0.34
CA ALA A 19 -5.80 34.41 0.14
C ALA A 19 -6.36 33.46 -0.95
N MET A 20 -6.17 33.82 -2.22
CA MET A 20 -6.56 33.00 -3.39
C MET A 20 -5.46 32.06 -3.88
N LEU A 21 -4.25 32.13 -3.31
CA LEU A 21 -3.23 31.12 -3.62
C LEU A 21 -3.73 29.79 -3.08
N PRO A 22 -3.91 28.75 -3.95
CA PRO A 22 -4.22 27.43 -3.43
C PRO A 22 -3.12 27.06 -2.46
N ALA A 23 -3.48 26.73 -1.24
CA ALA A 23 -2.55 26.06 -0.35
C ALA A 23 -2.15 24.78 -1.09
N PHE A 24 -0.94 24.73 -1.62
CA PHE A 24 -0.34 23.48 -2.04
C PHE A 24 -0.21 22.65 -0.78
N ALA A 25 -1.28 21.92 -0.45
CA ALA A 25 -1.17 20.82 0.47
C ALA A 25 -0.11 19.91 -0.16
N ALA A 26 1.04 19.80 0.46
CA ALA A 26 2.02 18.80 0.08
C ALA A 26 1.26 17.48 0.07
N VAL A 27 1.12 16.87 -1.10
CA VAL A 27 0.59 15.52 -1.22
C VAL A 27 1.66 14.65 -0.59
N PHE A 28 1.53 14.44 0.72
CA PHE A 28 2.29 13.41 1.38
C PHE A 28 1.84 12.10 0.74
N HIS A 29 2.73 11.46 0.02
CA HIS A 29 2.52 10.09 -0.40
C HIS A 29 2.37 9.27 0.87
N SER A 30 1.13 8.98 1.21
CA SER A 30 0.79 8.25 2.43
C SER A 30 0.94 6.73 2.27
N ASP A 31 1.46 6.27 1.14
CA ASP A 31 1.62 4.86 0.83
C ASP A 31 3.01 4.35 1.18
N VAL A 32 3.05 3.21 1.84
CA VAL A 32 4.27 2.47 2.16
C VAL A 32 4.38 1.27 1.25
N ARG A 33 5.60 0.94 0.84
CA ARG A 33 5.93 -0.27 0.08
C ARG A 33 6.79 -1.19 0.92
N VAL A 34 6.21 -2.32 1.32
CA VAL A 34 6.85 -3.28 2.21
C VAL A 34 7.24 -4.53 1.43
N LYS A 35 8.53 -4.85 1.39
CA LYS A 35 9.00 -6.16 0.94
C LYS A 35 8.65 -7.18 2.01
N LEU A 36 7.84 -8.17 1.65
CA LEU A 36 7.43 -9.21 2.58
C LEU A 36 8.50 -10.31 2.70
N SER A 37 8.74 -10.77 3.93
CA SER A 37 9.58 -11.94 4.21
C SER A 37 8.76 -13.21 4.05
N ILE A 38 8.51 -13.63 2.81
CA ILE A 38 7.72 -14.83 2.48
C ILE A 38 8.58 -16.08 2.27
N GLY A 39 9.88 -15.99 2.56
CA GLY A 39 10.86 -17.02 2.26
C GLY A 39 11.43 -16.91 0.84
N SER A 40 12.44 -17.73 0.54
CA SER A 40 13.01 -17.85 -0.79
C SER A 40 12.35 -19.01 -1.53
N GLY A 41 11.43 -18.73 -2.42
CA GLY A 41 10.72 -19.75 -3.19
C GLY A 41 10.46 -19.29 -4.62
N ARG A 42 10.29 -20.29 -5.50
CA ARG A 42 9.91 -20.06 -6.90
C ARG A 42 8.40 -20.16 -7.13
N SER A 43 7.65 -20.50 -6.10
CA SER A 43 6.19 -20.64 -6.14
C SER A 43 5.61 -20.35 -4.77
N PHE A 44 4.53 -19.58 -4.74
CA PHE A 44 3.75 -19.30 -3.53
C PHE A 44 2.27 -19.36 -3.82
N THR A 45 1.49 -19.79 -2.83
CA THR A 45 0.04 -19.72 -2.87
C THR A 45 -0.49 -18.54 -2.06
N PHE A 46 -1.52 -17.90 -2.57
CA PHE A 46 -2.22 -16.82 -1.91
C PHE A 46 -3.71 -16.84 -2.25
N THR A 47 -4.52 -16.27 -1.39
CA THR A 47 -5.97 -16.19 -1.58
C THR A 47 -6.39 -14.72 -1.49
N PRO A 48 -6.86 -14.10 -2.59
CA PRO A 48 -7.50 -12.79 -2.53
C PRO A 48 -8.86 -12.91 -1.85
N VAL A 49 -9.22 -11.95 -1.02
CA VAL A 49 -10.55 -11.80 -0.41
C VAL A 49 -11.03 -10.39 -0.68
N GLY A 50 -12.25 -10.25 -1.16
CA GLY A 50 -12.78 -8.99 -1.65
C GLY A 50 -12.59 -8.81 -3.15
N GLU A 51 -12.46 -7.58 -3.61
CA GLU A 51 -12.41 -7.26 -5.04
C GLU A 51 -11.01 -6.83 -5.49
N TYR A 52 -10.34 -7.71 -6.22
CA TYR A 52 -9.02 -7.47 -6.81
C TYR A 52 -9.06 -7.48 -8.32
N THR A 53 -8.17 -6.69 -8.94
CA THR A 53 -7.91 -6.71 -10.38
C THR A 53 -6.43 -6.97 -10.63
N LEU A 54 -6.12 -7.88 -11.55
CA LEU A 54 -4.76 -8.04 -12.08
C LEU A 54 -4.51 -6.88 -13.05
N LYS A 55 -3.68 -5.93 -12.63
CA LYS A 55 -3.45 -4.65 -13.29
C LYS A 55 -2.99 -4.80 -14.74
N GLU A 56 -2.04 -5.70 -14.98
CA GLU A 56 -1.38 -5.88 -16.28
C GLU A 56 -2.31 -6.50 -17.35
N ALA A 57 -3.46 -7.03 -16.92
CA ALA A 57 -4.44 -7.64 -17.81
C ALA A 57 -5.83 -6.98 -17.73
N ASP A 58 -5.98 -6.02 -16.84
CA ASP A 58 -7.29 -5.41 -16.49
C ASP A 58 -8.37 -6.47 -16.21
N LYS A 59 -7.98 -7.53 -15.48
CA LYS A 59 -8.82 -8.71 -15.25
C LYS A 59 -9.15 -8.84 -13.76
N GLY A 60 -10.45 -8.90 -13.46
CA GLY A 60 -10.94 -9.22 -12.12
C GLY A 60 -10.40 -10.58 -11.65
N VAL A 61 -9.97 -10.62 -10.40
CA VAL A 61 -9.44 -11.81 -9.73
C VAL A 61 -10.51 -12.34 -8.79
N GLY A 62 -10.78 -13.65 -8.85
CA GLY A 62 -11.72 -14.30 -7.93
C GLY A 62 -11.12 -14.46 -6.53
N THR A 63 -11.90 -15.13 -5.66
CA THR A 63 -11.51 -15.42 -4.28
C THR A 63 -10.92 -16.83 -4.08
N ASP A 64 -10.64 -17.52 -5.16
CA ASP A 64 -9.99 -18.84 -5.11
C ASP A 64 -8.51 -18.72 -4.73
N GLU A 65 -7.95 -19.82 -4.22
CA GLU A 65 -6.52 -19.91 -3.98
C GLU A 65 -5.78 -19.88 -5.32
N LEU A 66 -4.81 -18.98 -5.43
CA LEU A 66 -4.00 -18.77 -6.63
C LEU A 66 -2.54 -19.09 -6.35
N THR A 67 -1.84 -19.48 -7.39
CA THR A 67 -0.40 -19.71 -7.35
C THR A 67 0.32 -18.68 -8.21
N VAL A 68 1.33 -18.05 -7.64
CA VAL A 68 2.32 -17.27 -8.37
C VAL A 68 3.60 -18.09 -8.52
N GLU A 69 4.17 -18.10 -9.73
CA GLU A 69 5.36 -18.90 -10.05
C GLU A 69 6.42 -18.04 -10.74
N ALA A 70 7.69 -18.33 -10.46
CA ALA A 70 8.83 -17.75 -11.15
C ALA A 70 9.17 -18.58 -12.41
N VAL A 71 9.04 -17.98 -13.57
CA VAL A 71 9.39 -18.55 -14.88
C VAL A 71 10.55 -17.76 -15.47
N GLY A 72 11.77 -18.23 -15.27
CA GLY A 72 12.98 -17.46 -15.55
C GLY A 72 13.05 -16.18 -14.70
N SER A 73 13.15 -15.03 -15.35
CA SER A 73 13.13 -13.71 -14.72
C SER A 73 11.73 -13.07 -14.65
N ARG A 74 10.68 -13.82 -14.94
CA ARG A 74 9.29 -13.33 -14.98
C ARG A 74 8.44 -14.07 -13.98
N VAL A 75 7.36 -13.42 -13.55
CA VAL A 75 6.32 -14.06 -12.74
C VAL A 75 5.14 -14.47 -13.59
N SER A 76 4.48 -15.54 -13.18
CA SER A 76 3.32 -16.13 -13.82
C SER A 76 2.22 -16.35 -12.79
N ILE A 77 0.97 -16.01 -13.12
CA ILE A 77 -0.23 -16.29 -12.33
C ILE A 77 -1.27 -16.91 -13.25
N LYS A 78 -1.88 -18.03 -12.83
CA LYS A 78 -2.99 -18.66 -13.54
C LYS A 78 -4.32 -18.18 -12.96
N LEU A 79 -5.17 -17.59 -13.82
CA LEU A 79 -6.54 -17.15 -13.48
C LEU A 79 -7.53 -17.94 -14.35
N GLY A 80 -8.21 -18.92 -13.76
CA GLY A 80 -9.04 -19.86 -14.50
C GLY A 80 -8.19 -20.64 -15.51
N ASP A 81 -8.59 -20.61 -16.79
CA ASP A 81 -7.88 -21.31 -17.88
C ASP A 81 -6.74 -20.47 -18.50
N LYS A 82 -6.56 -19.23 -18.08
CA LYS A 82 -5.55 -18.32 -18.65
C LYS A 82 -4.39 -18.11 -17.70
N THR A 83 -3.18 -18.14 -18.29
CA THR A 83 -1.94 -17.83 -17.59
C THR A 83 -1.44 -16.45 -18.02
N TYR A 84 -1.17 -15.61 -17.05
CA TYR A 84 -0.62 -14.26 -17.25
C TYR A 84 0.84 -14.25 -16.79
N THR A 85 1.73 -13.76 -17.65
CA THR A 85 3.17 -13.76 -17.38
C THR A 85 3.74 -12.37 -17.67
N GLY A 86 4.46 -11.79 -16.70
CA GLY A 86 5.06 -10.47 -16.81
C GLY A 86 6.37 -10.34 -16.04
N PRO A 87 7.12 -9.25 -16.24
CA PRO A 87 8.26 -8.93 -15.39
C PRO A 87 7.84 -8.67 -13.94
N SER A 88 6.62 -8.16 -13.77
CA SER A 88 5.89 -8.06 -12.50
C SER A 88 4.41 -8.26 -12.77
N LEU A 89 3.67 -8.72 -11.76
CA LEU A 89 2.21 -8.83 -11.76
C LEU A 89 1.67 -8.21 -10.48
N THR A 90 0.69 -7.31 -10.63
CA THR A 90 0.15 -6.52 -9.52
C THR A 90 -1.34 -6.78 -9.34
N LEU A 91 -1.70 -7.20 -8.14
CA LEU A 91 -3.09 -7.25 -7.68
C LEU A 91 -3.44 -5.90 -7.04
N VAL A 92 -4.41 -5.23 -7.65
CA VAL A 92 -4.91 -3.93 -7.18
C VAL A 92 -6.26 -4.12 -6.52
N SER A 93 -6.38 -3.71 -5.26
CA SER A 93 -7.65 -3.67 -4.53
C SER A 93 -8.54 -2.58 -5.12
N LYS A 94 -9.81 -2.89 -5.37
CA LYS A 94 -10.80 -1.89 -5.76
C LYS A 94 -11.23 -1.01 -4.58
N ASN A 95 -11.15 -1.53 -3.37
CA ASN A 95 -11.48 -0.82 -2.13
C ASN A 95 -10.19 -0.41 -1.39
N TYR A 96 -9.21 0.11 -2.14
CA TYR A 96 -7.92 0.52 -1.59
C TYR A 96 -8.09 1.54 -0.45
N GLY A 97 -7.38 1.33 0.64
CA GLY A 97 -7.53 2.13 1.86
C GLY A 97 -8.66 1.67 2.79
N GLN A 98 -9.41 0.62 2.43
CA GLN A 98 -10.39 -0.03 3.29
C GLN A 98 -9.89 -1.40 3.77
N THR A 99 -10.58 -1.99 4.75
CA THR A 99 -10.20 -3.29 5.33
C THR A 99 -11.01 -4.46 4.77
N THR A 100 -11.84 -4.20 3.77
CA THR A 100 -12.70 -5.21 3.13
C THR A 100 -11.94 -6.12 2.17
N ASP A 101 -10.89 -5.58 1.53
CA ASP A 101 -10.07 -6.30 0.58
C ASP A 101 -8.72 -6.63 1.23
N TYR A 102 -8.36 -7.90 1.19
CA TYR A 102 -7.07 -8.36 1.72
C TYR A 102 -6.59 -9.62 1.00
N ILE A 103 -5.31 -9.88 1.10
CA ILE A 103 -4.67 -11.08 0.56
C ILE A 103 -4.19 -11.94 1.72
N ARG A 104 -4.63 -13.20 1.75
CA ARG A 104 -4.07 -14.23 2.63
C ARG A 104 -2.90 -14.89 1.92
N LEU A 105 -1.75 -14.87 2.56
CA LEU A 105 -0.53 -15.47 2.03
C LEU A 105 0.01 -16.47 3.03
N LYS A 106 0.25 -17.70 2.58
CA LYS A 106 0.90 -18.72 3.41
C LYS A 106 2.38 -18.41 3.53
N ASN A 107 2.84 -18.25 4.75
CA ASN A 107 4.24 -18.11 5.10
C ASN A 107 4.70 -19.34 5.87
N ALA A 108 5.89 -19.86 5.53
CA ALA A 108 6.43 -21.05 6.19
C ALA A 108 6.77 -20.82 7.68
N GLU A 109 7.13 -19.60 8.04
CA GLU A 109 7.56 -19.22 9.39
C GLU A 109 6.40 -18.75 10.28
N TYR A 110 5.50 -17.94 9.72
CA TYR A 110 4.42 -17.28 10.48
C TYR A 110 3.02 -17.85 10.20
N GLY A 111 2.91 -18.91 9.40
CA GLY A 111 1.64 -19.48 9.01
C GLY A 111 0.90 -18.62 7.97
N THR A 112 -0.41 -18.45 8.12
CA THR A 112 -1.21 -17.64 7.20
C THR A 112 -1.29 -16.21 7.71
N CYS A 113 -0.71 -15.28 6.95
CA CYS A 113 -0.74 -13.86 7.22
C CYS A 113 -1.73 -13.15 6.29
N THR A 114 -2.35 -12.08 6.79
CA THR A 114 -3.32 -11.25 6.06
C THR A 114 -2.70 -9.89 5.76
N TYR A 115 -2.77 -9.47 4.50
CA TYR A 115 -2.19 -8.21 4.02
C TYR A 115 -3.26 -7.35 3.35
N LEU A 116 -3.43 -6.13 3.81
CA LEU A 116 -4.29 -5.11 3.19
C LEU A 116 -3.59 -4.46 1.98
N GLY A 117 -4.35 -3.75 1.16
CA GLY A 117 -3.82 -2.96 0.04
C GLY A 117 -3.47 -3.78 -1.19
N ASN A 118 -2.51 -3.31 -1.96
CA ASN A 118 -2.10 -3.91 -3.22
C ASN A 118 -0.92 -4.85 -3.02
N MET A 119 -0.80 -5.86 -3.90
CA MET A 119 0.29 -6.82 -3.85
C MET A 119 0.96 -6.94 -5.22
N THR A 120 2.26 -6.68 -5.29
CA THR A 120 3.07 -6.85 -6.51
C THR A 120 4.01 -8.02 -6.32
N PHE A 121 4.04 -8.92 -7.31
CA PHE A 121 5.00 -10.00 -7.39
C PHE A 121 5.99 -9.74 -8.53
N ASP A 122 7.27 -9.94 -8.28
CA ASP A 122 8.33 -9.96 -9.27
C ASP A 122 9.37 -11.06 -8.95
N VAL A 123 10.37 -11.21 -9.81
CA VAL A 123 11.50 -12.12 -9.56
C VAL A 123 12.74 -11.31 -9.22
N TYR A 124 13.34 -11.61 -8.09
CA TYR A 124 14.61 -11.07 -7.64
C TYR A 124 15.54 -12.18 -7.19
N GLU A 125 16.74 -12.25 -7.75
CA GLU A 125 17.74 -13.29 -7.47
C GLU A 125 17.17 -14.72 -7.60
N GLY A 126 16.35 -14.94 -8.64
CA GLY A 126 15.76 -16.24 -8.96
C GLY A 126 14.59 -16.67 -8.06
N SER A 127 14.22 -15.88 -7.07
CA SER A 127 13.10 -16.12 -6.16
C SER A 127 11.98 -15.09 -6.37
N ILE A 128 10.76 -15.46 -6.03
CA ILE A 128 9.64 -14.51 -6.03
C ILE A 128 9.80 -13.54 -4.88
N ARG A 129 9.66 -12.25 -5.19
CA ARG A 129 9.56 -11.18 -4.23
C ARG A 129 8.13 -10.66 -4.22
N ALA A 130 7.52 -10.59 -3.04
CA ALA A 130 6.23 -9.96 -2.83
C ALA A 130 6.41 -8.58 -2.19
N ILE A 131 5.80 -7.57 -2.79
CA ILE A 131 5.82 -6.19 -2.32
C ILE A 131 4.38 -5.77 -2.03
N ASN A 132 4.09 -5.52 -0.78
CA ASN A 132 2.80 -5.01 -0.33
C ASN A 132 2.82 -3.47 -0.37
N THR A 133 1.85 -2.86 -1.02
CA THR A 133 1.67 -1.40 -1.09
C THR A 133 0.35 -1.05 -0.44
N LEU A 134 0.39 -0.21 0.60
CA LEU A 134 -0.78 0.14 1.39
C LEU A 134 -0.63 1.52 2.01
N PRO A 135 -1.75 2.18 2.39
CA PRO A 135 -1.69 3.42 3.15
C PRO A 135 -0.91 3.27 4.46
N LEU A 136 -0.15 4.29 4.82
CA LEU A 136 0.67 4.32 6.04
C LEU A 136 -0.13 3.96 7.31
N GLU A 137 -1.36 4.46 7.43
CA GLU A 137 -2.19 4.14 8.60
C GLU A 137 -2.59 2.66 8.65
N GLN A 138 -2.81 2.02 7.50
CA GLN A 138 -3.06 0.57 7.45
C GLN A 138 -1.81 -0.25 7.75
N TYR A 139 -0.63 0.23 7.33
CA TYR A 139 0.64 -0.37 7.71
C TYR A 139 0.81 -0.42 9.23
N LEU A 140 0.42 0.65 9.94
CA LEU A 140 0.49 0.70 11.40
C LEU A 140 -0.44 -0.31 12.09
N TYR A 141 -1.55 -0.72 11.46
CA TYR A 141 -2.43 -1.77 12.00
C TYR A 141 -1.73 -3.12 12.14
N GLY A 142 -0.78 -3.41 11.26
CA GLY A 142 0.05 -4.62 11.34
C GLY A 142 1.27 -4.46 12.24
N VAL A 143 1.96 -3.34 12.14
CA VAL A 143 3.27 -3.13 12.79
C VAL A 143 3.13 -2.89 14.29
N VAL A 144 2.22 -2.03 14.71
CA VAL A 144 2.10 -1.69 16.14
C VAL A 144 1.79 -2.92 17.01
N PRO A 145 0.80 -3.78 16.66
CA PRO A 145 0.54 -4.99 17.45
C PRO A 145 1.66 -6.05 17.38
N HIS A 146 2.46 -6.02 16.31
CA HIS A 146 3.60 -6.92 16.17
C HIS A 146 4.77 -6.52 17.06
N GLU A 147 5.04 -5.22 17.16
CA GLU A 147 6.14 -4.65 17.94
C GLU A 147 5.82 -4.56 19.44
N MET A 148 4.56 -4.34 19.79
CA MET A 148 4.12 -4.16 21.18
C MET A 148 2.81 -4.91 21.44
N SER A 149 2.75 -5.61 22.59
CA SER A 149 1.50 -6.24 23.03
C SER A 149 0.40 -5.19 23.25
N ASN A 150 -0.83 -5.56 22.89
CA ASN A 150 -2.03 -4.75 23.13
C ASN A 150 -2.34 -4.55 24.64
N SER A 151 -1.65 -5.26 25.54
CA SER A 151 -1.74 -5.08 27.00
C SER A 151 -0.94 -3.88 27.52
N PHE A 152 -0.10 -3.25 26.68
CA PHE A 152 0.63 -2.04 27.07
C PHE A 152 -0.28 -0.84 27.24
N PRO A 153 0.09 0.15 28.08
CA PRO A 153 -0.67 1.40 28.20
C PRO A 153 -0.87 2.09 26.84
N VAL A 154 -2.04 2.69 26.64
CA VAL A 154 -2.41 3.33 25.37
C VAL A 154 -1.38 4.39 24.94
N GLU A 155 -0.80 5.12 25.90
CA GLU A 155 0.21 6.14 25.58
C GLU A 155 1.52 5.53 25.04
N ALA A 156 1.87 4.31 25.49
CA ALA A 156 2.99 3.57 24.94
C ALA A 156 2.70 3.11 23.50
N LEU A 157 1.48 2.61 23.23
CA LEU A 157 1.06 2.22 21.88
C LEU A 157 1.01 3.42 20.92
N LYS A 158 0.55 4.59 21.40
CA LYS A 158 0.60 5.84 20.62
C LYS A 158 2.04 6.26 20.29
N SER A 159 2.94 6.17 21.26
CA SER A 159 4.36 6.48 21.07
C SER A 159 5.00 5.53 20.03
N GLN A 160 4.70 4.24 20.10
CA GLN A 160 5.15 3.26 19.11
C GLN A 160 4.61 3.57 17.71
N ALA A 161 3.33 3.96 17.60
CA ALA A 161 2.75 4.34 16.31
C ALA A 161 3.44 5.57 15.70
N VAL A 162 3.83 6.55 16.52
CA VAL A 162 4.61 7.73 16.07
C VAL A 162 5.99 7.31 15.58
N CYS A 163 6.69 6.44 16.33
CA CYS A 163 8.00 5.93 15.94
C CYS A 163 7.92 5.14 14.63
N ALA A 164 6.97 4.22 14.51
CA ALA A 164 6.77 3.41 13.32
C ALA A 164 6.42 4.26 12.07
N ARG A 165 5.62 5.32 12.26
CA ARG A 165 5.30 6.29 11.19
C ARG A 165 6.53 7.07 10.73
N GLY A 166 7.44 7.40 11.64
CA GLY A 166 8.68 8.11 11.30
C GLY A 166 9.75 7.21 10.67
N TYR A 167 9.62 5.89 10.81
CA TYR A 167 10.54 4.91 10.22
C TYR A 167 10.12 4.48 8.80
N ALA A 168 8.82 4.48 8.49
CA ALA A 168 8.25 4.08 7.21
C ALA A 168 8.48 5.12 6.10
#